data_8f75d3230e441ea9183d59ff6e5dc93f
#
_entry.id   8f75d3230e441ea9183d59ff6e5dc93f
#
_cell.length_a   1.000
_cell.length_b   1.000
_cell.length_c   1.000
_cell.angle_alpha   90.00
_cell.angle_beta   90.00
_cell.angle_gamma   90.00
#
_symmetry.space_group_name_H-M   'P 1'
#
loop_
_entity.id
_entity.type
_entity.pdbx_description
1 polymer ?
#
loop_
_entity_poly.entity_id
_entity_poly.type
_entity_poly.pdbx_seq_one_letter_code
_entity_poly.pdbx_strand_id
1 'polypeptide(L)'
;NKMGLFMFDDAFKKHTGITVEQFNEDWRRHMNTYYYGYRAQKEAIEEIGKVVTLPIKKLLGFTFYSDSSQIAITGLDDDRQGDLSLYVFQRDTTKEQKQREKRKKAKEKEEKKLEEEAKEKVEKKEPSFFAKLLGKDKKDDKKKKKPKPIIIWDKEEVDFGSFHKYMNWAYDGRKLVYAKYHFGEHQAMINDIKVYDLDEKSSEWLTQSERATYPDWSPDGQRIVYVAHENSVANLYTMSTDGSDKKQITNYVYDIQILTPHYAPDGNSIVFAMADKNANLDLFILELASGDIRRLTDDPAADYDPVWHPGGDFVSYTSHASSTPNIHTVNLSTGASKQVSDVGDAVWAAQWSPVDSTIMAVTLPDVDTVRIVNVDPHRDVTTQALVIRDHYSDWRSAGPDILLTGVDPKKEINILKSHDYTPTIGIKHMTTLVLPLGYEVLGLTQWSDAMVRHLFIGIGLADFSENGTHRFLIQYANAMG
;
A
#
# COMPACT_ATOMS: atom_id res chain seq x y z
N ASN A 1 -37.11 1.85 22.44
CA ASN A 1 -35.82 2.40 21.96
C ASN A 1 -35.20 3.34 22.97
N LYS A 2 -34.91 2.80 24.13
CA LYS A 2 -34.31 3.49 25.24
C LYS A 2 -32.80 3.24 25.16
N MET A 3 -31.98 4.26 24.96
CA MET A 3 -30.53 4.20 24.96
C MET A 3 -29.93 3.15 24.01
N GLY A 4 -30.04 3.40 22.71
CA GLY A 4 -29.69 2.43 21.66
C GLY A 4 -28.28 1.85 21.67
N LEU A 5 -27.33 2.46 22.35
CA LEU A 5 -25.93 1.96 22.37
C LEU A 5 -25.72 0.83 23.40
N PHE A 6 -26.49 0.82 24.51
CA PHE A 6 -26.31 -0.16 25.58
C PHE A 6 -27.27 -1.37 25.49
N MET A 7 -28.12 -1.41 24.49
CA MET A 7 -29.11 -2.48 24.31
C MET A 7 -29.03 -3.14 22.93
N PHE A 8 -27.89 -2.94 22.20
CA PHE A 8 -27.71 -3.55 20.91
C PHE A 8 -27.75 -5.07 21.02
N ASP A 9 -27.06 -5.66 21.98
CA ASP A 9 -26.99 -7.11 22.18
C ASP A 9 -28.33 -7.75 22.44
N ASP A 10 -29.19 -7.11 23.28
CA ASP A 10 -30.55 -7.59 23.53
C ASP A 10 -31.44 -7.48 22.29
N ALA A 11 -31.34 -6.37 21.56
CA ALA A 11 -32.08 -6.16 20.34
C ALA A 11 -31.62 -7.14 19.25
N PHE A 12 -30.32 -7.34 19.12
CA PHE A 12 -29.73 -8.29 18.20
C PHE A 12 -30.21 -9.72 18.50
N LYS A 13 -30.06 -10.18 19.74
CA LYS A 13 -30.51 -11.51 20.18
C LYS A 13 -32.03 -11.70 19.97
N LYS A 14 -32.83 -10.66 20.24
CA LYS A 14 -34.28 -10.70 20.03
C LYS A 14 -34.66 -10.91 18.56
N HIS A 15 -33.92 -10.33 17.63
CA HIS A 15 -34.22 -10.39 16.20
C HIS A 15 -33.54 -11.55 15.47
N THR A 16 -32.38 -11.98 15.90
CA THR A 16 -31.58 -13.05 15.24
C THR A 16 -31.69 -14.40 15.97
N GLY A 17 -32.10 -14.41 17.25
CA GLY A 17 -32.12 -15.60 18.08
C GLY A 17 -30.78 -15.99 18.71
N ILE A 18 -29.68 -15.36 18.32
CA ILE A 18 -28.34 -15.63 18.83
C ILE A 18 -27.71 -14.38 19.44
N THR A 19 -26.73 -14.54 20.32
CA THR A 19 -25.99 -13.41 20.88
C THR A 19 -24.99 -12.86 19.86
N VAL A 20 -24.55 -11.60 20.03
CA VAL A 20 -23.49 -11.01 19.20
C VAL A 20 -22.19 -11.82 19.28
N GLU A 21 -21.87 -12.37 20.46
CA GLU A 21 -20.71 -13.22 20.66
C GLU A 21 -20.83 -14.52 19.86
N GLN A 22 -21.97 -15.22 19.94
CA GLN A 22 -22.25 -16.42 19.13
C GLN A 22 -22.15 -16.12 17.63
N PHE A 23 -22.76 -15.01 17.18
CA PHE A 23 -22.65 -14.58 15.80
C PHE A 23 -21.20 -14.35 15.37
N ASN A 24 -20.41 -13.63 16.18
CA ASN A 24 -19.00 -13.37 15.89
C ASN A 24 -18.18 -14.66 15.84
N GLU A 25 -18.43 -15.61 16.74
CA GLU A 25 -17.74 -16.90 16.73
C GLU A 25 -18.10 -17.73 15.49
N ASP A 26 -19.40 -17.82 15.17
CA ASP A 26 -19.87 -18.57 14.00
C ASP A 26 -19.41 -17.92 12.69
N TRP A 27 -19.49 -16.58 12.61
CA TRP A 27 -19.00 -15.84 11.48
C TRP A 27 -17.48 -16.05 11.30
N ARG A 28 -16.70 -15.89 12.38
CA ARG A 28 -15.25 -16.10 12.35
C ARG A 28 -14.90 -17.53 11.95
N ARG A 29 -15.61 -18.53 12.47
CA ARG A 29 -15.42 -19.93 12.10
C ARG A 29 -15.73 -20.15 10.63
N HIS A 30 -16.84 -19.62 10.13
CA HIS A 30 -17.24 -19.70 8.74
C HIS A 30 -16.19 -19.06 7.83
N MET A 31 -15.79 -17.82 8.12
CA MET A 31 -14.79 -17.09 7.35
C MET A 31 -13.41 -17.80 7.36
N ASN A 32 -12.98 -18.28 8.52
CA ASN A 32 -11.73 -19.04 8.60
C ASN A 32 -11.80 -20.32 7.74
N THR A 33 -12.87 -21.08 7.82
CA THR A 33 -13.02 -22.29 7.00
C THR A 33 -12.99 -21.97 5.51
N TYR A 34 -13.67 -20.90 5.12
CA TYR A 34 -13.75 -20.46 3.74
C TYR A 34 -12.39 -19.97 3.22
N TYR A 35 -11.74 -19.05 3.94
CA TYR A 35 -10.46 -18.47 3.49
C TYR A 35 -9.28 -19.43 3.63
N TYR A 36 -9.23 -20.27 4.66
CA TYR A 36 -8.20 -21.30 4.75
C TYR A 36 -8.37 -22.35 3.65
N GLY A 37 -9.59 -22.74 3.33
CA GLY A 37 -9.86 -23.64 2.21
C GLY A 37 -9.43 -23.06 0.87
N TYR A 38 -9.66 -21.77 0.65
CA TYR A 38 -9.20 -21.05 -0.52
C TYR A 38 -7.66 -20.97 -0.58
N ARG A 39 -7.04 -20.50 0.51
CA ARG A 39 -5.58 -20.37 0.61
C ARG A 39 -4.85 -21.71 0.43
N ALA A 40 -5.41 -22.80 0.92
CA ALA A 40 -4.82 -24.14 0.79
C ALA A 40 -4.77 -24.65 -0.66
N GLN A 41 -5.52 -24.04 -1.57
CA GLN A 41 -5.55 -24.38 -2.99
C GLN A 41 -4.66 -23.46 -3.83
N LYS A 42 -4.03 -22.47 -3.21
CA LYS A 42 -3.14 -21.49 -3.85
C LYS A 42 -1.68 -21.81 -3.55
N GLU A 43 -0.80 -21.21 -4.34
CA GLU A 43 0.64 -21.30 -4.11
C GLU A 43 1.04 -20.61 -2.80
N ALA A 44 2.01 -21.17 -2.09
CA ALA A 44 2.64 -20.49 -0.98
C ALA A 44 3.63 -19.42 -1.50
N ILE A 45 3.79 -18.31 -0.76
CA ILE A 45 4.67 -17.21 -1.15
C ILE A 45 6.12 -17.69 -1.37
N GLU A 46 6.57 -18.63 -0.56
CA GLU A 46 7.91 -19.22 -0.66
C GLU A 46 8.10 -20.08 -1.93
N GLU A 47 7.02 -20.53 -2.56
CA GLU A 47 7.05 -21.31 -3.80
C GLU A 47 7.15 -20.42 -5.03
N ILE A 48 6.59 -19.20 -5.00
CA ILE A 48 6.63 -18.30 -6.14
C ILE A 48 7.96 -17.56 -6.27
N GLY A 49 8.71 -17.41 -5.20
CA GLY A 49 9.97 -16.71 -5.27
C GLY A 49 10.70 -16.51 -3.94
N LYS A 50 11.78 -15.74 -4.00
CA LYS A 50 12.58 -15.44 -2.83
C LYS A 50 12.00 -14.26 -2.06
N VAL A 51 11.66 -14.49 -0.81
CA VAL A 51 11.13 -13.45 0.07
C VAL A 51 12.26 -12.61 0.66
N VAL A 52 12.13 -11.29 0.56
CA VAL A 52 13.03 -10.29 1.13
C VAL A 52 12.28 -9.52 2.21
N THR A 53 12.79 -9.54 3.45
CA THR A 53 12.23 -8.75 4.54
C THR A 53 12.89 -7.38 4.56
N LEU A 54 12.10 -6.33 4.50
CA LEU A 54 12.56 -4.95 4.63
C LEU A 54 12.62 -4.53 6.10
N PRO A 55 13.52 -3.61 6.47
CA PRO A 55 13.64 -3.10 7.84
C PRO A 55 12.57 -2.02 8.12
N ILE A 56 11.30 -2.35 7.88
CA ILE A 56 10.16 -1.46 8.10
C ILE A 56 8.94 -2.28 8.52
N LYS A 57 8.07 -1.76 9.38
CA LYS A 57 6.91 -2.50 9.88
C LYS A 57 5.73 -2.48 8.94
N LYS A 58 5.38 -1.31 8.42
CA LYS A 58 4.26 -1.15 7.49
C LYS A 58 4.75 -0.43 6.25
N LEU A 59 4.46 -0.99 5.10
CA LEU A 59 4.80 -0.45 3.79
C LEU A 59 3.54 0.13 3.17
N LEU A 60 3.63 1.36 2.67
CA LEU A 60 2.61 1.95 1.82
C LEU A 60 3.00 1.84 0.35
N GLY A 61 4.24 2.18 0.02
CA GLY A 61 4.79 2.11 -1.33
C GLY A 61 6.30 1.94 -1.31
N PHE A 62 6.86 1.48 -2.42
CA PHE A 62 8.30 1.33 -2.59
C PHE A 62 8.69 1.52 -4.05
N THR A 63 9.94 1.86 -4.27
CA THR A 63 10.56 1.86 -5.60
C THR A 63 12.05 1.54 -5.48
N PHE A 64 12.58 0.82 -6.46
CA PHE A 64 13.99 0.47 -6.54
C PHE A 64 14.69 1.35 -7.56
N TYR A 65 15.92 1.75 -7.24
CA TYR A 65 16.81 2.30 -8.25
C TYR A 65 17.39 1.16 -9.11
N SER A 66 17.77 1.49 -10.34
CA SER A 66 18.07 0.54 -11.42
C SER A 66 19.14 -0.52 -11.11
N ASP A 67 20.03 -0.34 -10.16
CA ASP A 67 21.03 -1.32 -9.74
C ASP A 67 20.71 -2.02 -8.42
N SER A 68 19.51 -1.79 -7.87
CA SER A 68 19.07 -2.29 -6.55
C SER A 68 19.97 -1.87 -5.38
N SER A 69 20.79 -0.84 -5.56
CA SER A 69 21.65 -0.30 -4.49
C SER A 69 20.88 0.66 -3.57
N GLN A 70 19.78 1.20 -4.08
CA GLN A 70 18.91 2.14 -3.38
C GLN A 70 17.45 1.68 -3.44
N ILE A 71 16.75 1.89 -2.35
CA ILE A 71 15.31 1.63 -2.25
C ILE A 71 14.67 2.83 -1.57
N ALA A 72 13.64 3.39 -2.17
CA ALA A 72 12.79 4.35 -1.49
C ALA A 72 11.52 3.66 -0.99
N ILE A 73 11.11 3.97 0.22
CA ILE A 73 9.97 3.35 0.89
C ILE A 73 9.16 4.42 1.62
N THR A 74 7.85 4.43 1.40
CA THR A 74 6.91 5.10 2.29
C THR A 74 6.29 4.09 3.24
N GLY A 75 6.32 4.39 4.53
CA GLY A 75 5.82 3.44 5.52
C GLY A 75 5.97 3.92 6.97
N LEU A 76 5.64 3.01 7.90
CA LEU A 76 5.78 3.22 9.34
C LEU A 76 6.98 2.45 9.87
N ASP A 77 7.79 3.13 10.67
CA ASP A 77 8.86 2.51 11.45
C ASP A 77 8.46 2.40 12.93
N ASP A 78 9.19 1.57 13.67
CA ASP A 78 9.02 1.37 15.11
C ASP A 78 9.21 2.65 15.94
N ASP A 79 10.05 3.56 15.46
CA ASP A 79 10.49 4.73 16.19
C ASP A 79 9.46 5.87 16.19
N ARG A 80 8.45 5.83 15.32
CA ARG A 80 7.40 6.85 15.23
C ARG A 80 6.01 6.27 15.44
N GLN A 81 5.33 6.74 16.45
CA GLN A 81 3.94 6.37 16.73
C GLN A 81 2.97 7.10 15.78
N GLY A 82 2.65 6.45 14.67
CA GLY A 82 1.47 6.82 13.87
C GLY A 82 1.72 7.67 12.62
N ASP A 83 2.90 8.25 12.42
CA ASP A 83 3.18 9.08 11.26
C ASP A 83 3.90 8.29 10.16
N LEU A 84 3.42 8.42 8.92
CA LEU A 84 4.11 7.89 7.75
C LEU A 84 5.35 8.72 7.46
N SER A 85 6.40 8.05 7.01
CA SER A 85 7.63 8.71 6.55
C SER A 85 8.09 8.11 5.24
N LEU A 86 8.80 8.95 4.48
CA LEU A 86 9.52 8.54 3.28
C LEU A 86 10.98 8.29 3.66
N TYR A 87 11.43 7.09 3.44
CA TYR A 87 12.80 6.66 3.71
C TYR A 87 13.54 6.31 2.43
N VAL A 88 14.81 6.66 2.38
CA VAL A 88 15.75 6.15 1.40
C VAL A 88 16.73 5.19 2.09
N PHE A 89 16.84 4.00 1.58
CA PHE A 89 17.76 2.98 2.02
C PHE A 89 18.87 2.84 0.98
N GLN A 90 20.10 3.03 1.42
CA GLN A 90 21.28 2.81 0.60
C GLN A 90 22.05 1.59 1.12
N ARG A 91 22.48 0.73 0.21
CA ARG A 91 23.21 -0.48 0.57
C ARG A 91 24.65 -0.19 0.95
N ASP A 92 25.05 -0.51 2.17
CA ASP A 92 26.43 -0.35 2.65
C ASP A 92 27.25 -1.62 2.39
N THR A 93 27.80 -1.72 1.19
CA THR A 93 28.65 -2.84 0.78
C THR A 93 29.93 -2.95 1.60
N THR A 94 30.44 -1.84 2.13
CA THR A 94 31.66 -1.81 2.97
C THR A 94 31.42 -2.46 4.33
N LYS A 95 30.28 -2.13 4.98
CA LYS A 95 29.91 -2.77 6.23
C LYS A 95 29.57 -4.25 6.02
N GLU A 96 28.93 -4.61 4.91
CA GLU A 96 28.65 -6.00 4.55
C GLU A 96 29.93 -6.82 4.43
N GLN A 97 30.95 -6.33 3.71
CA GLN A 97 32.24 -7.01 3.56
C GLN A 97 32.91 -7.22 4.91
N LYS A 98 32.97 -6.18 5.75
CA LYS A 98 33.54 -6.29 7.10
C LYS A 98 32.81 -7.33 7.98
N GLN A 99 31.49 -7.41 7.87
CA GLN A 99 30.72 -8.44 8.60
C GLN A 99 30.95 -9.85 8.03
N ARG A 100 31.05 -10.00 6.71
CA ARG A 100 31.37 -11.28 6.07
C ARG A 100 32.74 -11.79 6.50
N GLU A 101 33.73 -10.92 6.54
CA GLU A 101 35.08 -11.26 7.03
C GLU A 101 35.06 -11.65 8.51
N LYS A 102 34.34 -10.91 9.37
CA LYS A 102 34.18 -11.26 10.79
C LYS A 102 33.53 -12.64 10.94
N ARG A 103 32.49 -12.94 10.16
CA ARG A 103 31.84 -14.27 10.21
C ARG A 103 32.77 -15.38 9.71
N LYS A 104 33.58 -15.10 8.66
CA LYS A 104 34.57 -16.06 8.15
C LYS A 104 35.62 -16.38 9.22
N LYS A 105 36.21 -15.35 9.83
CA LYS A 105 37.18 -15.51 10.94
C LYS A 105 36.59 -16.22 12.17
N ALA A 106 35.31 -15.95 12.48
CA ALA A 106 34.63 -16.63 13.60
C ALA A 106 34.42 -18.12 13.30
N LYS A 107 34.00 -18.47 12.06
CA LYS A 107 33.87 -19.88 11.64
C LYS A 107 35.22 -20.61 11.64
N GLU A 108 36.27 -20.01 11.11
CA GLU A 108 37.61 -20.58 11.13
C GLU A 108 38.12 -20.83 12.55
N LYS A 109 37.79 -19.94 13.50
CA LYS A 109 38.11 -20.14 14.93
C LYS A 109 37.28 -21.27 15.53
N GLU A 110 36.01 -21.39 15.19
CA GLU A 110 35.12 -22.45 15.67
C GLU A 110 35.53 -23.81 15.10
N GLU A 111 35.89 -23.88 13.83
CA GLU A 111 36.42 -25.10 13.19
C GLU A 111 37.73 -25.54 13.81
N LYS A 112 38.68 -24.62 14.07
CA LYS A 112 39.93 -24.93 14.75
C LYS A 112 39.70 -25.45 16.18
N LYS A 113 38.78 -24.83 16.92
CA LYS A 113 38.41 -25.33 18.26
C LYS A 113 37.81 -26.73 18.21
N LEU A 114 36.90 -26.99 17.24
CA LEU A 114 36.32 -28.31 17.05
C LEU A 114 37.37 -29.36 16.64
N GLU A 115 38.34 -28.98 15.80
CA GLU A 115 39.49 -29.85 15.48
C GLU A 115 40.40 -30.13 16.67
N GLU A 116 40.68 -29.12 17.51
CA GLU A 116 41.44 -29.28 18.74
C GLU A 116 40.71 -30.16 19.75
N GLU A 117 39.41 -29.93 19.98
CA GLU A 117 38.59 -30.78 20.82
C GLU A 117 38.44 -32.22 20.31
N ALA A 118 38.41 -32.39 18.97
CA ALA A 118 38.39 -33.72 18.36
C ALA A 118 39.71 -34.44 18.54
N LYS A 119 40.86 -33.75 18.42
CA LYS A 119 42.18 -34.30 18.68
C LYS A 119 42.35 -34.67 20.16
N GLU A 120 41.94 -33.83 21.12
CA GLU A 120 41.97 -34.16 22.55
C GLU A 120 41.06 -35.35 22.92
N LYS A 121 39.92 -35.51 22.23
CA LYS A 121 39.02 -36.66 22.42
C LYS A 121 39.58 -37.95 21.85
N VAL A 122 40.45 -37.88 20.83
CA VAL A 122 41.14 -39.05 20.24
C VAL A 122 42.28 -39.48 21.12
N GLU A 123 43.03 -38.56 21.79
CA GLU A 123 44.11 -38.88 22.69
C GLU A 123 43.63 -39.44 24.06
N LYS A 124 42.38 -39.19 24.47
CA LYS A 124 41.81 -39.63 25.80
C LYS A 124 40.93 -40.87 25.72
N LYS A 125 40.88 -41.62 24.60
CA LYS A 125 40.06 -42.83 24.51
C LYS A 125 40.90 -44.12 24.70
N GLU A 126 40.93 -44.63 25.93
CA GLU A 126 40.85 -46.07 26.15
C GLU A 126 39.41 -46.55 25.95
N PRO A 127 39.17 -47.68 25.29
CA PRO A 127 37.80 -48.08 24.93
C PRO A 127 37.10 -48.70 26.16
N SER A 128 36.20 -47.96 26.76
CA SER A 128 35.25 -48.56 27.74
C SER A 128 34.20 -49.36 26.95
N PHE A 129 34.28 -50.68 27.14
CA PHE A 129 33.39 -51.71 26.58
C PHE A 129 31.90 -51.56 26.96
N PHE A 130 31.59 -50.75 27.98
CA PHE A 130 30.23 -50.59 28.52
C PHE A 130 29.37 -49.51 27.80
N ALA A 131 29.94 -48.64 27.00
CA ALA A 131 29.18 -47.57 26.30
C ALA A 131 28.40 -48.08 25.08
N LYS A 132 28.68 -49.30 24.59
CA LYS A 132 28.03 -49.94 23.47
C LYS A 132 26.71 -50.65 23.78
N LEU A 133 26.41 -50.86 25.07
CA LEU A 133 25.24 -51.66 25.50
C LEU A 133 23.99 -50.81 25.85
N LEU A 134 24.12 -49.51 25.96
CA LEU A 134 23.03 -48.59 26.29
C LEU A 134 22.76 -47.64 25.13
N GLY A 135 22.20 -48.19 24.02
CA GLY A 135 21.80 -47.49 22.84
C GLY A 135 21.11 -46.13 23.09
N LYS A 136 21.90 -45.08 23.23
CA LYS A 136 21.47 -43.69 23.21
C LYS A 136 22.30 -42.91 22.21
N ASP A 137 22.23 -43.27 20.95
CA ASP A 137 22.54 -42.36 19.85
C ASP A 137 21.30 -41.52 19.57
N LYS A 138 21.00 -40.54 20.39
CA LYS A 138 20.27 -39.37 19.95
C LYS A 138 21.26 -38.48 19.19
N LYS A 139 21.41 -38.74 17.90
CA LYS A 139 21.88 -37.72 16.97
C LYS A 139 20.84 -36.62 17.00
N ASP A 140 21.11 -35.54 17.76
CA ASP A 140 20.49 -34.24 17.53
C ASP A 140 20.94 -33.75 16.15
N ASP A 141 20.20 -34.13 15.13
CA ASP A 141 20.23 -33.48 13.81
C ASP A 141 19.68 -32.05 13.99
N LYS A 142 20.44 -31.20 14.67
CA LYS A 142 20.29 -29.75 14.53
C LYS A 142 20.62 -29.44 13.09
N LYS A 143 19.59 -29.41 12.22
CA LYS A 143 19.68 -28.84 10.87
C LYS A 143 20.38 -27.48 11.01
N LYS A 144 21.65 -27.40 10.64
CA LYS A 144 22.41 -26.16 10.59
C LYS A 144 21.65 -25.23 9.63
N LYS A 145 20.87 -24.29 10.17
CA LYS A 145 20.19 -23.27 9.38
C LYS A 145 21.29 -22.56 8.57
N LYS A 146 21.14 -22.55 7.25
CA LYS A 146 22.05 -21.78 6.38
C LYS A 146 22.11 -20.35 6.89
N PRO A 147 23.29 -19.76 7.06
CA PRO A 147 23.42 -18.40 7.57
C PRO A 147 22.69 -17.44 6.63
N LYS A 148 21.80 -16.60 7.17
CA LYS A 148 21.12 -15.57 6.40
C LYS A 148 22.14 -14.66 5.72
N PRO A 149 21.90 -14.23 4.45
CA PRO A 149 22.76 -13.27 3.80
C PRO A 149 22.87 -11.99 4.63
N ILE A 150 24.04 -11.39 4.66
CA ILE A 150 24.26 -10.11 5.33
C ILE A 150 24.01 -9.05 4.28
N ILE A 151 22.90 -8.35 4.40
CA ILE A 151 22.60 -7.14 3.64
C ILE A 151 22.44 -6.04 4.69
N ILE A 152 23.20 -4.96 4.53
CA ILE A 152 23.19 -3.82 5.46
C ILE A 152 22.72 -2.60 4.67
N TRP A 153 21.67 -1.98 5.18
CA TRP A 153 21.11 -0.76 4.63
C TRP A 153 21.40 0.40 5.58
N ASP A 154 21.92 1.48 5.05
CA ASP A 154 21.89 2.78 5.71
C ASP A 154 20.55 3.42 5.38
N LYS A 155 19.82 3.85 6.41
CA LYS A 155 18.47 4.41 6.31
C LYS A 155 18.51 5.90 6.56
N GLU A 156 17.94 6.68 5.66
CA GLU A 156 17.74 8.11 5.80
C GLU A 156 16.24 8.42 5.69
N GLU A 157 15.70 9.21 6.61
CA GLU A 157 14.35 9.76 6.51
C GLU A 157 14.44 11.06 5.73
N VAL A 158 13.70 11.17 4.62
CA VAL A 158 13.80 12.30 3.70
C VAL A 158 12.58 13.20 3.73
N ASP A 159 11.42 12.68 4.11
CA ASP A 159 10.19 13.46 4.30
C ASP A 159 9.22 12.70 5.24
N PHE A 160 8.25 13.41 5.81
CA PHE A 160 7.24 12.83 6.72
C PHE A 160 5.84 13.39 6.43
N GLY A 161 4.80 12.67 6.82
CA GLY A 161 3.40 13.05 6.64
C GLY A 161 2.60 12.06 5.83
N SER A 162 1.56 12.51 5.16
CA SER A 162 0.70 11.64 4.34
C SER A 162 1.17 11.61 2.90
N PHE A 163 1.47 10.42 2.38
CA PHE A 163 1.98 10.21 1.03
C PHE A 163 0.99 9.40 0.19
N HIS A 164 1.05 9.63 -1.11
CA HIS A 164 0.55 8.66 -2.06
C HIS A 164 1.53 7.48 -2.17
N LYS A 165 1.03 6.26 -2.44
CA LYS A 165 1.87 5.05 -2.44
C LYS A 165 2.92 4.99 -3.55
N TYR A 166 2.75 5.77 -4.63
CA TYR A 166 3.62 5.73 -5.81
C TYR A 166 4.68 6.81 -5.78
N MET A 167 5.89 6.39 -6.09
CA MET A 167 7.07 7.22 -6.21
C MET A 167 8.04 6.57 -7.19
N ASN A 168 8.88 7.36 -7.86
CA ASN A 168 9.84 6.84 -8.81
C ASN A 168 11.18 7.57 -8.75
N TRP A 169 12.25 6.84 -9.00
CA TRP A 169 13.59 7.36 -9.13
C TRP A 169 13.80 8.04 -10.47
N ALA A 170 14.52 9.16 -10.47
CA ALA A 170 15.14 9.66 -11.69
C ALA A 170 16.14 8.65 -12.25
N TYR A 171 16.37 8.69 -13.55
CA TYR A 171 17.27 7.76 -14.23
C TYR A 171 18.70 7.73 -13.64
N ASP A 172 19.19 8.86 -13.11
CA ASP A 172 20.51 8.98 -12.49
C ASP A 172 20.54 8.53 -11.01
N GLY A 173 19.39 8.19 -10.42
CA GLY A 173 19.25 7.76 -9.03
C GLY A 173 19.49 8.85 -7.99
N ARG A 174 19.58 10.12 -8.40
CA ARG A 174 19.86 11.25 -7.50
C ARG A 174 18.60 11.95 -7.03
N LYS A 175 17.52 11.81 -7.78
CA LYS A 175 16.23 12.44 -7.47
C LYS A 175 15.14 11.42 -7.32
N LEU A 176 14.24 11.67 -6.38
CA LEU A 176 13.05 10.86 -6.15
C LEU A 176 11.82 11.76 -6.32
N VAL A 177 10.90 11.38 -7.21
CA VAL A 177 9.61 12.04 -7.39
C VAL A 177 8.52 11.27 -6.67
N TYR A 178 7.63 11.96 -5.97
CA TYR A 178 6.53 11.37 -5.21
C TYR A 178 5.36 12.35 -5.06
N ALA A 179 4.19 11.83 -4.76
CA ALA A 179 3.03 12.66 -4.46
C ALA A 179 2.76 12.67 -2.95
N LYS A 180 2.45 13.85 -2.42
CA LYS A 180 2.25 14.08 -0.99
C LYS A 180 0.99 14.91 -0.75
N TYR A 181 0.25 14.56 0.31
CA TYR A 181 -0.88 15.36 0.78
C TYR A 181 -0.43 16.64 1.45
N HIS A 182 -1.07 17.74 1.11
CA HIS A 182 -0.93 19.03 1.77
C HIS A 182 -2.22 19.85 1.64
N PHE A 183 -2.27 20.99 2.31
CA PHE A 183 -3.36 21.93 2.11
C PHE A 183 -3.09 22.79 0.87
N GLY A 184 -3.93 22.63 -0.15
CA GLY A 184 -3.88 23.43 -1.36
C GLY A 184 -4.42 24.86 -1.17
N GLU A 185 -4.44 25.63 -2.24
CA GLU A 185 -4.85 27.05 -2.25
C GLU A 185 -6.22 27.29 -1.60
N HIS A 186 -7.17 26.36 -1.76
CA HIS A 186 -8.52 26.46 -1.20
C HIS A 186 -8.69 25.72 0.13
N GLN A 187 -7.60 25.50 0.88
CA GLN A 187 -7.60 24.79 2.16
C GLN A 187 -8.18 23.36 2.08
N ALA A 188 -8.21 22.77 0.90
CA ALA A 188 -8.55 21.37 0.71
C ALA A 188 -7.29 20.52 0.87
N MET A 189 -7.43 19.38 1.56
CA MET A 189 -6.35 18.38 1.63
C MET A 189 -6.27 17.68 0.27
N ILE A 190 -5.18 17.87 -0.43
CA ILE A 190 -4.97 17.37 -1.79
C ILE A 190 -3.57 16.78 -1.95
N ASN A 191 -3.38 15.97 -2.99
CA ASN A 191 -2.06 15.54 -3.41
C ASN A 191 -1.46 16.53 -4.40
N ASP A 192 -0.17 16.75 -4.27
CA ASP A 192 0.66 17.40 -5.28
C ASP A 192 2.03 16.73 -5.32
N ILE A 193 2.77 16.96 -6.41
CA ILE A 193 4.03 16.29 -6.68
C ILE A 193 5.18 17.08 -6.09
N LYS A 194 6.05 16.35 -5.39
CA LYS A 194 7.35 16.83 -4.89
C LYS A 194 8.48 16.04 -5.53
N VAL A 195 9.62 16.66 -5.62
CA VAL A 195 10.89 16.00 -5.90
C VAL A 195 11.83 16.18 -4.70
N TYR A 196 12.53 15.13 -4.35
CA TYR A 196 13.62 15.16 -3.37
C TYR A 196 14.95 14.96 -4.08
N ASP A 197 15.92 15.85 -3.82
CA ASP A 197 17.29 15.74 -4.31
C ASP A 197 18.18 15.16 -3.21
N LEU A 198 18.82 14.01 -3.49
CA LEU A 198 19.65 13.30 -2.51
C LEU A 198 20.97 14.00 -2.24
N ASP A 199 21.52 14.71 -3.23
CA ASP A 199 22.80 15.40 -3.12
C ASP A 199 22.62 16.70 -2.31
N GLU A 200 21.55 17.45 -2.60
CA GLU A 200 21.23 18.72 -1.92
C GLU A 200 20.47 18.49 -0.60
N LYS A 201 19.94 17.29 -0.37
CA LYS A 201 19.08 16.94 0.78
C LYS A 201 17.91 17.89 0.96
N SER A 202 17.32 18.29 -0.13
CA SER A 202 16.21 19.23 -0.19
C SER A 202 15.05 18.68 -1.02
N SER A 203 13.86 19.20 -0.76
CA SER A 203 12.68 18.84 -1.56
C SER A 203 11.93 20.06 -2.06
N GLU A 204 11.42 19.99 -3.28
CA GLU A 204 10.68 21.05 -3.95
C GLU A 204 9.32 20.55 -4.42
N TRP A 205 8.31 21.45 -4.40
CA TRP A 205 7.01 21.18 -5.02
C TRP A 205 7.08 21.48 -6.52
N LEU A 206 6.74 20.48 -7.34
CA LEU A 206 6.63 20.64 -8.80
C LEU A 206 5.22 21.04 -9.24
N THR A 207 4.21 20.69 -8.44
CA THR A 207 2.82 21.11 -8.65
C THR A 207 2.26 21.76 -7.40
N GLN A 208 1.27 22.63 -7.58
CA GLN A 208 0.57 23.30 -6.49
C GLN A 208 -0.93 23.40 -6.82
N SER A 209 -1.76 22.79 -5.98
CA SER A 209 -3.22 22.78 -6.13
C SER A 209 -3.75 22.11 -7.40
N GLU A 210 -2.97 21.20 -8.00
CA GLU A 210 -3.34 20.49 -9.23
C GLU A 210 -3.97 19.12 -8.96
N ARG A 211 -4.00 18.66 -7.70
CA ARG A 211 -4.44 17.31 -7.32
C ARG A 211 -3.69 16.25 -8.12
N ALA A 212 -2.36 16.42 -8.14
CA ALA A 212 -1.45 15.64 -8.95
C ALA A 212 -0.98 14.39 -8.23
N THR A 213 -0.98 13.25 -8.92
CA THR A 213 -0.61 11.93 -8.40
C THR A 213 0.14 11.11 -9.46
N TYR A 214 0.71 9.97 -9.05
CA TYR A 214 1.33 8.98 -9.92
C TYR A 214 2.44 9.54 -10.82
N PRO A 215 3.45 10.22 -10.27
CA PRO A 215 4.53 10.73 -11.11
C PRO A 215 5.48 9.63 -11.57
N ASP A 216 5.95 9.72 -12.82
CA ASP A 216 6.98 8.87 -13.37
C ASP A 216 7.94 9.66 -14.28
N TRP A 217 9.23 9.29 -14.27
CA TRP A 217 10.27 9.92 -15.06
C TRP A 217 10.34 9.36 -16.47
N SER A 218 10.56 10.24 -17.45
CA SER A 218 10.92 9.79 -18.79
C SER A 218 12.33 9.15 -18.78
N PRO A 219 12.60 8.17 -19.66
CA PRO A 219 13.89 7.47 -19.69
C PRO A 219 15.08 8.39 -19.97
N ASP A 220 14.86 9.50 -20.68
CA ASP A 220 15.87 10.52 -20.97
C ASP A 220 16.09 11.49 -19.79
N GLY A 221 15.30 11.36 -18.72
CA GLY A 221 15.36 12.21 -17.53
C GLY A 221 14.94 13.66 -17.74
N GLN A 222 14.26 13.99 -18.84
CA GLN A 222 13.90 15.38 -19.17
C GLN A 222 12.47 15.75 -18.75
N ARG A 223 11.60 14.75 -18.61
CA ARG A 223 10.18 14.99 -18.34
C ARG A 223 9.65 14.07 -17.23
N ILE A 224 8.55 14.49 -16.65
CA ILE A 224 7.75 13.72 -15.70
C ILE A 224 6.34 13.62 -16.26
N VAL A 225 5.80 12.38 -16.36
CA VAL A 225 4.36 12.15 -16.59
C VAL A 225 3.65 12.05 -15.23
N TYR A 226 2.42 12.51 -15.16
CA TYR A 226 1.61 12.44 -13.95
C TYR A 226 0.11 12.50 -14.28
N VAL A 227 -0.71 12.14 -13.31
CA VAL A 227 -2.16 12.32 -13.37
C VAL A 227 -2.53 13.56 -12.60
N ALA A 228 -3.31 14.46 -13.21
CA ALA A 228 -3.91 15.58 -12.50
C ALA A 228 -5.42 15.62 -12.71
N HIS A 229 -6.13 16.22 -11.76
CA HIS A 229 -7.58 16.32 -11.79
C HIS A 229 -8.00 17.77 -11.93
N GLU A 230 -8.59 18.08 -13.07
CA GLU A 230 -9.23 19.35 -13.32
C GLU A 230 -10.74 19.15 -13.44
N ASN A 231 -11.54 19.95 -12.74
CA ASN A 231 -13.01 19.84 -12.71
C ASN A 231 -13.53 18.41 -12.44
N SER A 232 -12.85 17.68 -11.57
CA SER A 232 -13.13 16.27 -11.22
C SER A 232 -12.83 15.24 -12.34
N VAL A 233 -12.19 15.64 -13.43
CA VAL A 233 -11.80 14.76 -14.52
C VAL A 233 -10.29 14.49 -14.44
N ALA A 234 -9.92 13.22 -14.47
CA ALA A 234 -8.52 12.80 -14.50
C ALA A 234 -7.98 12.85 -15.94
N ASN A 235 -6.80 13.41 -16.10
CA ASN A 235 -6.06 13.38 -17.36
C ASN A 235 -4.57 13.15 -17.10
N LEU A 236 -3.87 12.67 -18.13
CA LEU A 236 -2.42 12.58 -18.15
C LEU A 236 -1.83 13.93 -18.54
N TYR A 237 -0.81 14.32 -17.81
CA TYR A 237 -0.01 15.51 -18.03
C TYR A 237 1.47 15.14 -18.09
N THR A 238 2.24 15.99 -18.77
CA THR A 238 3.71 15.96 -18.67
C THR A 238 4.22 17.32 -18.27
N MET A 239 5.35 17.37 -17.60
CA MET A 239 6.07 18.59 -17.24
C MET A 239 7.58 18.39 -17.37
N SER A 240 8.32 19.48 -17.44
CA SER A 240 9.78 19.46 -17.26
C SER A 240 10.13 19.09 -15.83
N THR A 241 11.38 18.65 -15.59
CA THR A 241 11.82 18.17 -14.28
C THR A 241 11.91 19.24 -13.20
N ASP A 242 11.84 20.51 -13.58
CA ASP A 242 11.74 21.68 -12.72
C ASP A 242 10.28 22.12 -12.44
N GLY A 243 9.28 21.34 -12.91
CA GLY A 243 7.87 21.66 -12.78
C GLY A 243 7.32 22.65 -13.83
N SER A 244 8.14 23.11 -14.78
CA SER A 244 7.73 24.00 -15.88
C SER A 244 7.19 23.20 -17.09
N ASP A 245 6.80 23.92 -18.15
CA ASP A 245 6.32 23.37 -19.45
C ASP A 245 5.29 22.24 -19.28
N LYS A 246 4.26 22.49 -18.45
CA LYS A 246 3.17 21.56 -18.21
C LYS A 246 2.29 21.44 -19.43
N LYS A 247 2.02 20.21 -19.86
CA LYS A 247 1.20 19.89 -21.01
C LYS A 247 0.23 18.76 -20.69
N GLN A 248 -1.03 18.98 -20.95
CA GLN A 248 -2.02 17.91 -20.97
C GLN A 248 -1.83 17.06 -22.22
N ILE A 249 -1.76 15.74 -22.07
CA ILE A 249 -1.54 14.79 -23.19
C ILE A 249 -2.73 13.87 -23.45
N THR A 250 -3.75 13.86 -22.58
CA THR A 250 -5.06 13.26 -22.84
C THR A 250 -6.14 14.30 -22.61
N ASN A 251 -7.31 14.13 -23.25
CA ASN A 251 -8.40 15.10 -23.16
C ASN A 251 -9.73 14.40 -22.87
N TYR A 252 -9.80 13.76 -21.72
CA TYR A 252 -11.05 13.19 -21.23
C TYR A 252 -11.93 14.29 -20.62
N VAL A 253 -13.23 14.16 -20.82
CA VAL A 253 -14.23 15.11 -20.32
C VAL A 253 -15.29 14.44 -19.45
N TYR A 254 -15.12 13.14 -19.18
CA TYR A 254 -16.03 12.33 -18.35
C TYR A 254 -15.33 11.91 -17.06
N ASP A 255 -16.10 11.38 -16.13
CA ASP A 255 -15.60 10.78 -14.89
C ASP A 255 -14.82 9.49 -15.19
N ILE A 256 -13.53 9.65 -15.46
CA ILE A 256 -12.58 8.60 -15.79
C ILE A 256 -11.53 8.56 -14.69
N GLN A 257 -11.18 7.36 -14.25
CA GLN A 257 -10.01 7.14 -13.38
C GLN A 257 -8.80 6.77 -14.22
N ILE A 258 -7.70 7.45 -14.01
CA ILE A 258 -6.39 7.10 -14.58
C ILE A 258 -5.42 6.85 -13.44
N LEU A 259 -4.70 5.75 -13.51
CA LEU A 259 -3.79 5.30 -12.45
C LEU A 259 -2.44 4.91 -13.08
N THR A 260 -1.38 5.13 -12.33
CA THR A 260 -0.04 4.56 -12.55
C THR A 260 0.47 4.62 -14.00
N PRO A 261 0.60 5.83 -14.59
CA PRO A 261 1.26 5.97 -15.87
C PRO A 261 2.77 5.70 -15.73
N HIS A 262 3.33 4.94 -16.68
CA HIS A 262 4.75 4.67 -16.77
C HIS A 262 5.25 4.81 -18.19
N TYR A 263 6.35 5.55 -18.37
CA TYR A 263 7.03 5.63 -19.66
C TYR A 263 7.56 4.29 -20.12
N ALA A 264 7.43 4.01 -21.40
CA ALA A 264 8.17 2.92 -22.02
C ALA A 264 9.69 3.18 -21.98
N PRO A 265 10.53 2.13 -21.97
CA PRO A 265 11.99 2.29 -21.92
C PRO A 265 12.57 3.09 -23.09
N ASP A 266 11.88 3.15 -24.22
CA ASP A 266 12.26 3.94 -25.39
C ASP A 266 11.76 5.40 -25.35
N GLY A 267 10.91 5.74 -24.35
CA GLY A 267 10.34 7.07 -24.19
C GLY A 267 9.23 7.44 -25.16
N ASN A 268 8.79 6.53 -26.05
CA ASN A 268 7.84 6.85 -27.12
C ASN A 268 6.39 6.64 -26.71
N SER A 269 6.13 5.86 -25.69
CA SER A 269 4.79 5.53 -25.23
C SER A 269 4.67 5.52 -23.69
N ILE A 270 3.43 5.55 -23.21
CA ILE A 270 3.09 5.49 -21.80
C ILE A 270 2.06 4.39 -21.60
N VAL A 271 2.34 3.43 -20.70
CA VAL A 271 1.34 2.49 -20.22
C VAL A 271 0.65 3.05 -18.97
N PHE A 272 -0.63 2.83 -18.82
CA PHE A 272 -1.41 3.27 -17.66
C PHE A 272 -2.63 2.39 -17.46
N ALA A 273 -3.17 2.36 -16.23
CA ALA A 273 -4.47 1.76 -15.98
C ALA A 273 -5.56 2.83 -16.06
N MET A 274 -6.71 2.47 -16.61
CA MET A 274 -7.84 3.38 -16.73
C MET A 274 -9.16 2.64 -16.52
N ALA A 275 -10.04 3.24 -15.72
CA ALA A 275 -11.45 2.84 -15.66
C ALA A 275 -12.29 3.82 -16.45
N ASP A 276 -12.98 3.29 -17.45
CA ASP A 276 -13.94 4.03 -18.25
C ASP A 276 -15.33 4.10 -17.56
N LYS A 277 -16.32 4.53 -18.28
CA LYS A 277 -17.73 4.60 -17.82
C LYS A 277 -18.30 3.26 -17.30
N ASN A 278 -17.69 2.14 -17.65
CA ASN A 278 -18.09 0.81 -17.18
C ASN A 278 -17.45 0.47 -15.81
N ALA A 279 -16.59 1.36 -15.31
CA ALA A 279 -15.88 1.23 -14.04
C ALA A 279 -14.98 -0.02 -13.94
N ASN A 280 -14.63 -0.65 -15.06
CA ASN A 280 -13.63 -1.71 -15.10
C ASN A 280 -12.25 -1.10 -15.32
N LEU A 281 -11.28 -1.49 -14.51
CA LEU A 281 -9.88 -1.07 -14.66
C LEU A 281 -9.20 -2.00 -15.66
N ASP A 282 -8.72 -1.42 -16.75
CA ASP A 282 -7.93 -2.10 -17.76
C ASP A 282 -6.67 -1.31 -18.09
N LEU A 283 -5.73 -1.96 -18.75
CA LEU A 283 -4.48 -1.36 -19.17
C LEU A 283 -4.60 -0.75 -20.57
N PHE A 284 -3.98 0.42 -20.72
CA PHE A 284 -3.93 1.16 -21.99
C PHE A 284 -2.51 1.61 -22.28
N ILE A 285 -2.20 1.80 -23.56
CA ILE A 285 -0.95 2.40 -24.02
C ILE A 285 -1.29 3.64 -24.84
N LEU A 286 -0.67 4.76 -24.50
CA LEU A 286 -0.68 6.01 -25.23
C LEU A 286 0.62 6.12 -26.04
N GLU A 287 0.51 6.26 -27.36
CA GLU A 287 1.62 6.59 -28.24
C GLU A 287 1.81 8.11 -28.28
N LEU A 288 2.96 8.61 -27.81
CA LEU A 288 3.15 10.05 -27.62
C LEU A 288 3.22 10.84 -28.92
N ALA A 289 3.72 10.24 -29.99
CA ALA A 289 3.86 10.92 -31.29
C ALA A 289 2.54 11.15 -32.01
N SER A 290 1.61 10.18 -31.95
CA SER A 290 0.30 10.25 -32.61
C SER A 290 -0.82 10.70 -31.68
N GLY A 291 -0.68 10.49 -30.37
CA GLY A 291 -1.74 10.65 -29.39
C GLY A 291 -2.74 9.48 -29.38
N ASP A 292 -2.46 8.39 -30.11
CA ASP A 292 -3.33 7.23 -30.17
C ASP A 292 -3.29 6.45 -28.87
N ILE A 293 -4.47 6.04 -28.39
CA ILE A 293 -4.63 5.23 -27.19
C ILE A 293 -5.20 3.88 -27.60
N ARG A 294 -4.50 2.80 -27.25
CA ARG A 294 -4.97 1.43 -27.45
C ARG A 294 -5.14 0.70 -26.13
N ARG A 295 -6.22 -0.07 -26.01
CA ARG A 295 -6.47 -0.95 -24.89
C ARG A 295 -5.55 -2.17 -24.99
N LEU A 296 -4.96 -2.57 -23.84
CA LEU A 296 -4.02 -3.68 -23.75
C LEU A 296 -4.65 -4.92 -23.11
N THR A 297 -5.51 -4.73 -22.09
CA THR A 297 -6.28 -5.79 -21.45
C THR A 297 -7.78 -5.53 -21.58
N ASP A 298 -8.59 -6.57 -21.63
CA ASP A 298 -10.04 -6.51 -21.82
C ASP A 298 -10.71 -7.74 -21.19
N ASP A 299 -10.55 -7.91 -19.91
CA ASP A 299 -11.20 -8.97 -19.14
C ASP A 299 -12.07 -8.37 -18.02
N PRO A 300 -12.97 -9.14 -17.39
CA PRO A 300 -13.84 -8.64 -16.33
C PRO A 300 -13.11 -8.32 -15.01
N ALA A 301 -11.85 -8.73 -14.88
CA ALA A 301 -11.05 -8.46 -13.70
C ALA A 301 -10.52 -7.02 -13.72
N ALA A 302 -10.18 -6.50 -12.54
CA ALA A 302 -9.49 -5.23 -12.45
C ALA A 302 -7.99 -5.45 -12.67
N ASP A 303 -7.43 -4.79 -13.68
CA ASP A 303 -6.03 -4.79 -14.03
C ASP A 303 -5.43 -3.41 -13.77
N TYR A 304 -4.36 -3.35 -12.97
CA TYR A 304 -3.74 -2.09 -12.56
C TYR A 304 -2.26 -2.26 -12.22
N ASP A 305 -1.59 -1.16 -11.88
CA ASP A 305 -0.16 -1.08 -11.60
C ASP A 305 0.71 -1.67 -12.75
N PRO A 306 0.52 -1.24 -14.00
CA PRO A 306 1.34 -1.72 -15.11
C PRO A 306 2.77 -1.19 -15.00
N VAL A 307 3.77 -2.02 -15.28
CA VAL A 307 5.18 -1.64 -15.34
C VAL A 307 5.86 -2.30 -16.54
N TRP A 308 6.58 -1.52 -17.32
CA TRP A 308 7.32 -2.02 -18.47
C TRP A 308 8.48 -2.93 -18.06
N HIS A 309 8.64 -4.02 -18.77
CA HIS A 309 9.91 -4.75 -18.80
C HIS A 309 11.02 -3.85 -19.37
N PRO A 310 12.24 -3.85 -18.81
CA PRO A 310 13.32 -3.00 -19.31
C PRO A 310 13.65 -3.16 -20.80
N GLY A 311 13.35 -4.31 -21.39
CA GLY A 311 13.48 -4.56 -22.83
C GLY A 311 12.35 -4.02 -23.70
N GLY A 312 11.25 -3.57 -23.11
CA GLY A 312 10.11 -2.97 -23.83
C GLY A 312 9.15 -3.97 -24.48
N ASP A 313 9.36 -5.27 -24.33
CA ASP A 313 8.59 -6.33 -24.99
C ASP A 313 7.42 -6.89 -24.14
N PHE A 314 7.44 -6.63 -22.84
CA PHE A 314 6.40 -7.05 -21.90
C PHE A 314 5.99 -5.91 -20.98
N VAL A 315 4.76 -5.99 -20.48
CA VAL A 315 4.25 -5.23 -19.34
C VAL A 315 3.84 -6.21 -18.25
N SER A 316 4.33 -6.02 -17.02
CA SER A 316 3.81 -6.70 -15.84
C SER A 316 2.71 -5.84 -15.21
N TYR A 317 1.74 -6.48 -14.57
CA TYR A 317 0.63 -5.79 -13.93
C TYR A 317 0.02 -6.63 -12.82
N THR A 318 -0.76 -5.99 -11.98
CA THR A 318 -1.57 -6.65 -10.96
C THR A 318 -2.97 -6.90 -11.49
N SER A 319 -3.45 -8.14 -11.40
CA SER A 319 -4.79 -8.54 -11.82
C SER A 319 -5.57 -9.23 -10.71
N HIS A 320 -6.88 -8.99 -10.65
CA HIS A 320 -7.82 -9.69 -9.76
C HIS A 320 -8.49 -10.91 -10.42
N ALA A 321 -8.00 -11.38 -11.56
CA ALA A 321 -8.59 -12.50 -12.30
C ALA A 321 -8.73 -13.79 -11.47
N SER A 322 -7.85 -13.99 -10.48
CA SER A 322 -7.90 -15.12 -9.53
C SER A 322 -8.52 -14.78 -8.17
N SER A 323 -9.36 -13.74 -8.10
CA SER A 323 -10.06 -13.23 -6.91
C SER A 323 -9.19 -12.53 -5.85
N THR A 324 -7.90 -12.76 -5.86
CA THR A 324 -6.90 -12.00 -5.09
C THR A 324 -5.93 -11.32 -6.06
N PRO A 325 -5.35 -10.17 -5.68
CA PRO A 325 -4.33 -9.54 -6.50
C PRO A 325 -3.16 -10.48 -6.75
N ASN A 326 -2.84 -10.69 -8.01
CA ASN A 326 -1.71 -11.52 -8.44
C ASN A 326 -1.01 -10.88 -9.64
N ILE A 327 0.25 -11.26 -9.87
CA ILE A 327 1.05 -10.71 -10.95
C ILE A 327 0.77 -11.45 -12.24
N HIS A 328 0.52 -10.66 -13.27
CA HIS A 328 0.38 -11.08 -14.65
C HIS A 328 1.41 -10.35 -15.53
N THR A 329 1.70 -10.91 -16.67
CA THR A 329 2.49 -10.27 -17.73
C THR A 329 1.72 -10.33 -19.05
N VAL A 330 1.86 -9.30 -19.87
CA VAL A 330 1.32 -9.28 -21.24
C VAL A 330 2.44 -9.03 -22.22
N ASN A 331 2.52 -9.87 -23.25
CA ASN A 331 3.46 -9.71 -24.37
C ASN A 331 2.89 -8.73 -25.37
N LEU A 332 3.61 -7.67 -25.68
CA LEU A 332 3.11 -6.57 -26.50
C LEU A 332 3.03 -6.91 -28.01
N SER A 333 3.85 -7.86 -28.47
CA SER A 333 3.84 -8.28 -29.87
C SER A 333 2.70 -9.26 -30.19
N THR A 334 2.32 -10.12 -29.22
CA THR A 334 1.28 -11.14 -29.42
C THR A 334 -0.05 -10.78 -28.76
N GLY A 335 -0.06 -9.84 -27.81
CA GLY A 335 -1.22 -9.55 -26.96
C GLY A 335 -1.54 -10.62 -25.95
N ALA A 336 -0.71 -11.68 -25.82
CA ALA A 336 -0.97 -12.79 -24.92
C ALA A 336 -0.65 -12.42 -23.47
N SER A 337 -1.64 -12.57 -22.58
CA SER A 337 -1.46 -12.42 -21.13
C SER A 337 -1.11 -13.76 -20.50
N LYS A 338 -0.24 -13.72 -19.48
CA LYS A 338 0.18 -14.88 -18.69
C LYS A 338 0.11 -14.55 -17.21
N GLN A 339 -0.54 -15.38 -16.42
CA GLN A 339 -0.48 -15.32 -14.97
C GLN A 339 0.88 -15.83 -14.49
N VAL A 340 1.54 -15.08 -13.59
CA VAL A 340 2.88 -15.39 -13.07
C VAL A 340 2.85 -15.83 -11.61
N SER A 341 1.82 -15.45 -10.85
CA SER A 341 1.61 -15.88 -9.47
C SER A 341 0.14 -16.22 -9.21
N ASP A 342 -0.13 -17.16 -8.29
CA ASP A 342 -1.49 -17.51 -7.84
C ASP A 342 -1.50 -17.74 -6.33
N VAL A 343 -1.21 -16.69 -5.55
CA VAL A 343 -1.19 -16.73 -4.08
C VAL A 343 -2.51 -16.25 -3.48
N GLY A 344 -2.91 -16.87 -2.38
CA GLY A 344 -4.10 -16.48 -1.64
C GLY A 344 -3.94 -15.24 -0.76
N ASP A 345 -2.71 -14.84 -0.46
CA ASP A 345 -2.39 -13.70 0.43
C ASP A 345 -2.20 -12.37 -0.30
N ALA A 346 -2.38 -12.36 -1.62
CA ALA A 346 -2.13 -11.26 -2.53
C ALA A 346 -0.64 -10.95 -2.81
N VAL A 347 -0.36 -10.63 -4.07
CA VAL A 347 0.91 -10.09 -4.55
C VAL A 347 0.60 -8.97 -5.55
N TRP A 348 1.14 -7.78 -5.33
CA TRP A 348 0.84 -6.60 -6.15
C TRP A 348 2.00 -5.62 -6.25
N ALA A 349 1.81 -4.50 -6.95
CA ALA A 349 2.78 -3.43 -7.16
C ALA A 349 4.12 -3.96 -7.68
N ALA A 350 4.06 -4.74 -8.76
CA ALA A 350 5.21 -5.32 -9.41
C ALA A 350 6.18 -4.25 -9.93
N GLN A 351 7.46 -4.48 -9.72
CA GLN A 351 8.53 -3.69 -10.34
C GLN A 351 9.58 -4.64 -10.90
N TRP A 352 10.11 -4.34 -12.08
CA TRP A 352 11.17 -5.14 -12.66
C TRP A 352 12.51 -4.85 -11.98
N SER A 353 13.19 -5.91 -11.58
CA SER A 353 14.58 -5.82 -11.16
C SER A 353 15.45 -5.59 -12.38
N PRO A 354 16.22 -4.51 -12.43
CA PRO A 354 17.07 -4.23 -13.59
C PRO A 354 18.32 -5.11 -13.64
N VAL A 355 18.61 -5.84 -12.57
CA VAL A 355 19.84 -6.64 -12.44
C VAL A 355 19.66 -8.04 -13.03
N ASP A 356 18.50 -8.67 -12.79
CA ASP A 356 18.26 -10.07 -13.12
C ASP A 356 16.93 -10.31 -13.86
N SER A 357 16.26 -9.24 -14.29
CA SER A 357 14.97 -9.30 -15.00
C SER A 357 13.89 -10.10 -14.26
N THR A 358 13.98 -10.17 -12.94
CA THR A 358 12.92 -10.73 -12.09
C THR A 358 11.91 -9.66 -11.71
N ILE A 359 10.73 -10.08 -11.26
CA ILE A 359 9.68 -9.17 -10.78
C ILE A 359 9.75 -9.10 -9.25
N MET A 360 9.91 -7.90 -8.72
CA MET A 360 9.82 -7.63 -7.29
C MET A 360 8.43 -7.10 -6.98
N ALA A 361 7.72 -7.78 -6.09
CA ALA A 361 6.35 -7.43 -5.76
C ALA A 361 6.11 -7.45 -4.25
N VAL A 362 5.13 -6.67 -3.80
CA VAL A 362 4.72 -6.61 -2.39
C VAL A 362 3.80 -7.78 -2.07
N THR A 363 3.95 -8.36 -0.90
CA THR A 363 3.04 -9.36 -0.35
C THR A 363 2.78 -9.13 1.14
N LEU A 364 1.58 -9.47 1.59
CA LEU A 364 1.15 -9.37 2.99
C LEU A 364 0.84 -10.76 3.56
N PRO A 365 1.85 -11.52 4.00
CA PRO A 365 1.60 -12.84 4.58
C PRO A 365 0.86 -12.79 5.93
N ASP A 366 0.99 -11.67 6.65
CA ASP A 366 0.34 -11.40 7.93
C ASP A 366 -0.03 -9.93 8.06
N VAL A 367 -0.97 -9.61 8.96
CA VAL A 367 -1.49 -8.24 9.19
C VAL A 367 -0.38 -7.22 9.50
N ASP A 368 0.70 -7.66 10.13
CA ASP A 368 1.79 -6.79 10.60
C ASP A 368 3.11 -6.99 9.84
N THR A 369 3.12 -7.81 8.79
CA THR A 369 4.36 -8.14 8.08
C THR A 369 4.22 -7.89 6.60
N VAL A 370 4.87 -6.84 6.11
CA VAL A 370 5.01 -6.58 4.67
C VAL A 370 6.34 -7.15 4.19
N ARG A 371 6.30 -7.87 3.10
CA ARG A 371 7.48 -8.46 2.49
C ARG A 371 7.50 -8.17 1.00
N ILE A 372 8.69 -8.19 0.43
CA ILE A 372 8.88 -8.20 -1.01
C ILE A 372 9.21 -9.63 -1.41
N VAL A 373 8.54 -10.10 -2.45
CA VAL A 373 8.85 -11.36 -3.10
C VAL A 373 9.48 -11.09 -4.46
N ASN A 374 10.57 -11.81 -4.76
CA ASN A 374 11.24 -11.74 -6.05
C ASN A 374 10.79 -12.96 -6.88
N VAL A 375 10.03 -12.71 -7.94
CA VAL A 375 9.33 -13.72 -8.74
C VAL A 375 10.01 -13.85 -10.12
N ASP A 376 10.22 -15.08 -10.58
CA ASP A 376 10.65 -15.34 -11.95
C ASP A 376 9.48 -15.11 -12.92
N PRO A 377 9.57 -14.18 -13.88
CA PRO A 377 8.48 -13.89 -14.81
C PRO A 377 8.17 -15.04 -15.79
N HIS A 378 9.12 -15.97 -15.95
CA HIS A 378 8.98 -17.11 -16.86
C HIS A 378 8.37 -18.34 -16.22
N ARG A 379 8.18 -18.32 -14.90
CA ARG A 379 7.58 -19.46 -14.18
C ARG A 379 6.16 -19.77 -14.67
N ASP A 380 5.76 -21.02 -14.54
CA ASP A 380 4.39 -21.45 -14.75
C ASP A 380 3.67 -21.55 -13.39
N VAL A 381 2.41 -21.13 -13.37
CA VAL A 381 1.53 -21.29 -12.20
C VAL A 381 1.16 -22.78 -12.08
N THR A 382 1.34 -23.33 -10.89
CA THR A 382 1.09 -24.77 -10.64
C THR A 382 -0.34 -25.07 -10.21
N THR A 383 -1.11 -24.05 -9.84
CA THR A 383 -2.51 -24.15 -9.38
C THR A 383 -3.47 -23.74 -10.48
N GLN A 384 -4.72 -24.23 -10.40
CA GLN A 384 -5.79 -23.71 -11.23
C GLN A 384 -6.35 -22.43 -10.59
N ALA A 385 -6.58 -21.42 -11.42
CA ALA A 385 -7.23 -20.19 -10.97
C ALA A 385 -8.64 -20.53 -10.43
N LEU A 386 -8.81 -20.43 -9.11
CA LEU A 386 -10.10 -20.55 -8.47
C LEU A 386 -10.69 -19.16 -8.32
N VAL A 387 -11.74 -18.89 -9.07
CA VAL A 387 -12.53 -17.68 -8.91
C VAL A 387 -13.50 -17.89 -7.75
N ILE A 388 -13.32 -17.14 -6.69
CA ILE A 388 -14.33 -17.05 -5.63
C ILE A 388 -15.50 -16.28 -6.21
N ARG A 389 -16.60 -16.97 -6.51
CA ARG A 389 -17.87 -16.29 -6.75
C ARG A 389 -18.46 -15.92 -5.41
N ASP A 390 -18.26 -14.70 -5.03
CA ASP A 390 -18.89 -14.08 -3.89
C ASP A 390 -20.36 -13.78 -4.25
N HIS A 391 -21.32 -14.15 -3.38
CA HIS A 391 -22.71 -13.76 -3.54
C HIS A 391 -22.92 -12.25 -3.58
N TYR A 392 -21.95 -11.49 -3.08
CA TYR A 392 -21.96 -10.02 -3.17
C TYR A 392 -21.62 -9.49 -4.56
N SER A 393 -20.95 -10.24 -5.42
CA SER A 393 -20.71 -9.83 -6.80
C SER A 393 -21.97 -9.91 -7.67
N ASP A 394 -22.93 -10.74 -7.29
CA ASP A 394 -24.20 -10.91 -8.04
C ASP A 394 -25.18 -9.73 -7.81
N TRP A 395 -25.01 -8.94 -6.75
CA TRP A 395 -25.90 -7.80 -6.48
C TRP A 395 -25.75 -6.67 -7.53
N ARG A 396 -24.62 -6.57 -8.20
CA ARG A 396 -24.40 -5.61 -9.28
C ARG A 396 -25.19 -5.93 -10.54
N SER A 397 -25.49 -7.22 -10.77
CA SER A 397 -26.24 -7.68 -11.93
C SER A 397 -27.74 -7.82 -11.68
N ALA A 398 -28.20 -7.81 -10.40
CA ALA A 398 -29.59 -8.07 -10.03
C ALA A 398 -30.43 -6.81 -9.75
N GLY A 399 -29.80 -5.64 -9.69
CA GLY A 399 -30.52 -4.36 -9.52
C GLY A 399 -30.82 -3.70 -10.87
N PRO A 400 -31.97 -3.05 -11.05
CA PRO A 400 -32.06 -2.06 -12.12
C PRO A 400 -30.91 -1.07 -11.88
N ASP A 401 -30.23 -0.65 -12.95
CA ASP A 401 -29.37 0.51 -12.88
C ASP A 401 -30.08 1.54 -12.02
N ILE A 402 -29.57 1.77 -10.81
CA ILE A 402 -29.96 2.93 -10.02
C ILE A 402 -29.29 4.10 -10.75
N LEU A 403 -29.71 4.30 -11.96
CA LEU A 403 -29.71 5.62 -12.51
C LEU A 403 -30.37 6.45 -11.40
N LEU A 404 -29.73 7.51 -11.01
CA LEU A 404 -30.38 8.60 -10.30
C LEU A 404 -31.51 9.08 -11.24
N THR A 405 -32.56 8.25 -11.32
CA THR A 405 -33.76 8.45 -12.14
C THR A 405 -34.60 9.53 -11.50
N GLY A 406 -34.10 10.71 -11.46
CA GLY A 406 -34.80 11.89 -11.05
C GLY A 406 -34.27 13.13 -11.73
N VAL A 407 -33.11 13.01 -12.38
CA VAL A 407 -32.55 14.10 -13.17
C VAL A 407 -32.70 13.69 -14.65
N ASP A 408 -33.76 14.16 -15.27
CA ASP A 408 -33.82 14.15 -16.74
C ASP A 408 -32.63 15.00 -17.24
N PRO A 409 -31.60 14.41 -17.88
CA PRO A 409 -30.45 15.17 -18.36
C PRO A 409 -30.81 16.21 -19.42
N LYS A 410 -32.03 16.14 -19.93
CA LYS A 410 -32.60 17.14 -20.86
C LYS A 410 -33.43 18.21 -20.15
N LYS A 411 -33.66 18.10 -18.85
CA LYS A 411 -34.38 19.10 -18.10
C LYS A 411 -33.42 20.24 -17.76
N GLU A 412 -33.51 21.34 -18.47
CA GLU A 412 -32.85 22.58 -18.11
C GLU A 412 -33.24 22.94 -16.65
N ILE A 413 -32.27 22.97 -15.76
CA ILE A 413 -32.48 23.49 -14.42
C ILE A 413 -32.57 24.99 -14.54
N ASN A 414 -33.78 25.51 -14.49
CA ASN A 414 -34.01 26.94 -14.56
C ASN A 414 -33.69 27.53 -13.16
N ILE A 415 -32.49 28.05 -13.00
CA ILE A 415 -32.09 28.77 -11.79
C ILE A 415 -32.79 30.12 -11.78
N LEU A 416 -33.99 30.16 -11.19
CA LEU A 416 -34.80 31.37 -11.11
C LEU A 416 -34.22 32.45 -10.21
N LYS A 417 -33.41 32.07 -9.22
CA LYS A 417 -32.68 32.97 -8.30
C LYS A 417 -31.40 32.27 -7.81
N SER A 418 -30.29 32.91 -8.02
CA SER A 418 -29.05 32.61 -7.32
C SER A 418 -28.67 33.82 -6.47
N HIS A 419 -28.11 33.57 -5.29
CA HIS A 419 -27.47 34.58 -4.46
C HIS A 419 -26.19 33.97 -3.92
N ASP A 420 -25.22 34.83 -3.70
CA ASP A 420 -23.98 34.41 -3.12
C ASP A 420 -24.25 33.83 -1.72
N TYR A 421 -23.76 32.61 -1.51
CA TYR A 421 -23.81 32.01 -0.19
C TYR A 421 -22.81 32.72 0.72
N THR A 422 -23.32 33.58 1.59
CA THR A 422 -22.51 34.13 2.68
C THR A 422 -22.62 33.18 3.86
N PRO A 423 -21.58 32.41 4.19
CA PRO A 423 -21.63 31.53 5.35
C PRO A 423 -21.79 32.39 6.60
N THR A 424 -22.96 32.35 7.21
CA THR A 424 -23.16 32.94 8.53
C THR A 424 -22.31 32.16 9.52
N ILE A 425 -21.41 32.84 10.24
CA ILE A 425 -20.66 32.27 11.37
C ILE A 425 -21.69 32.04 12.49
N GLY A 426 -22.49 31.02 12.34
CA GLY A 426 -23.45 30.59 13.36
C GLY A 426 -22.94 29.34 14.04
N ILE A 427 -22.33 29.49 15.22
CA ILE A 427 -21.97 28.34 16.05
C ILE A 427 -23.27 27.72 16.53
N LYS A 428 -23.49 26.46 16.17
CA LYS A 428 -24.68 25.70 16.58
C LYS A 428 -24.27 24.56 17.48
N HIS A 429 -25.17 24.24 18.40
CA HIS A 429 -25.05 23.03 19.19
C HIS A 429 -25.17 21.81 18.29
N MET A 430 -24.18 20.92 18.37
CA MET A 430 -24.12 19.70 17.57
C MET A 430 -24.64 18.49 18.38
N THR A 431 -24.10 18.31 19.57
CA THR A 431 -24.44 17.19 20.44
C THR A 431 -24.15 17.49 21.89
N THR A 432 -24.91 16.85 22.76
CA THR A 432 -24.58 16.75 24.18
C THR A 432 -24.75 15.30 24.60
N LEU A 433 -23.76 14.76 25.26
CA LEU A 433 -23.76 13.44 25.85
C LEU A 433 -23.60 13.58 27.36
N VAL A 434 -24.44 12.90 28.13
CA VAL A 434 -24.32 12.84 29.57
C VAL A 434 -24.27 11.37 29.98
N LEU A 435 -23.18 10.99 30.63
CA LEU A 435 -22.89 9.61 31.03
C LEU A 435 -22.82 9.55 32.57
N PRO A 436 -23.76 8.85 33.25
CA PRO A 436 -23.63 8.57 34.66
C PRO A 436 -22.54 7.47 34.87
N LEU A 437 -21.60 7.74 35.77
CA LEU A 437 -20.47 6.85 36.10
C LEU A 437 -20.47 6.60 37.64
N GLY A 438 -21.49 5.99 38.12
CA GLY A 438 -21.68 5.77 39.57
C GLY A 438 -22.04 7.07 40.30
N TYR A 439 -21.15 7.56 41.18
CA TYR A 439 -21.30 8.86 41.84
C TYR A 439 -20.85 10.05 41.00
N GLU A 440 -20.32 9.79 39.82
CA GLU A 440 -19.86 10.81 38.88
C GLU A 440 -20.80 10.92 37.68
N VAL A 441 -20.83 12.12 37.08
CA VAL A 441 -21.53 12.35 35.82
C VAL A 441 -20.59 13.05 34.87
N LEU A 442 -20.31 12.41 33.76
CA LEU A 442 -19.52 12.98 32.66
C LEU A 442 -20.46 13.64 31.66
N GLY A 443 -20.31 14.92 31.43
CA GLY A 443 -20.99 15.67 30.39
C GLY A 443 -20.04 16.06 29.30
N LEU A 444 -20.41 15.84 28.04
CA LEU A 444 -19.70 16.32 26.87
C LEU A 444 -20.69 17.08 25.99
N THR A 445 -20.28 18.29 25.58
CA THR A 445 -21.06 19.07 24.62
C THR A 445 -20.19 19.57 23.51
N GLN A 446 -20.70 19.57 22.29
CA GLN A 446 -19.97 19.99 21.10
C GLN A 446 -20.79 21.05 20.36
N TRP A 447 -20.12 22.10 19.96
CA TRP A 447 -20.68 23.21 19.21
C TRP A 447 -19.78 23.51 18.01
N SER A 448 -20.36 23.74 16.84
CA SER A 448 -19.61 24.00 15.62
C SER A 448 -20.39 24.91 14.69
N ASP A 449 -19.68 25.60 13.79
CA ASP A 449 -20.29 26.17 12.60
C ASP A 449 -20.58 25.08 11.55
N ALA A 450 -21.40 25.39 10.56
CA ALA A 450 -21.84 24.43 9.54
C ALA A 450 -20.69 23.82 8.72
N MET A 451 -19.56 24.51 8.63
CA MET A 451 -18.36 24.06 7.90
C MET A 451 -17.31 23.42 8.83
N VAL A 452 -17.61 23.30 10.13
CA VAL A 452 -16.69 22.79 11.16
C VAL A 452 -15.35 23.56 11.24
N ARG A 453 -15.34 24.80 10.78
CA ARG A 453 -14.14 25.66 10.87
C ARG A 453 -13.86 26.10 12.31
N HIS A 454 -14.91 26.24 13.11
CA HIS A 454 -14.87 26.56 14.52
C HIS A 454 -15.51 25.42 15.29
N LEU A 455 -14.75 24.75 16.12
CA LEU A 455 -15.20 23.64 16.96
C LEU A 455 -14.95 23.98 18.42
N PHE A 456 -16.01 23.93 19.23
CA PHE A 456 -15.94 24.03 20.67
C PHE A 456 -16.37 22.72 21.30
N ILE A 457 -15.57 22.19 22.19
CA ILE A 457 -15.85 20.98 22.96
C ILE A 457 -15.80 21.35 24.43
N GLY A 458 -16.90 21.15 25.12
CA GLY A 458 -16.99 21.27 26.58
C GLY A 458 -17.06 19.86 27.20
N ILE A 459 -16.20 19.59 28.16
CA ILE A 459 -16.20 18.36 28.94
C ILE A 459 -16.34 18.74 30.41
N GLY A 460 -17.33 18.21 31.09
CA GLY A 460 -17.55 18.39 32.49
C GLY A 460 -17.63 17.07 33.23
N LEU A 461 -16.96 16.95 34.34
CA LEU A 461 -17.10 15.86 35.31
C LEU A 461 -17.64 16.41 36.61
N ALA A 462 -18.82 15.96 37.00
CA ALA A 462 -19.42 16.26 38.27
C ALA A 462 -19.33 15.02 39.18
N ASP A 463 -18.64 15.17 40.30
CA ASP A 463 -18.49 14.12 41.30
C ASP A 463 -19.40 14.44 42.51
N PHE A 464 -20.34 13.58 42.78
CA PHE A 464 -21.35 13.72 43.85
C PHE A 464 -20.98 12.90 45.10
N SER A 465 -19.75 12.42 45.21
CA SER A 465 -19.24 11.82 46.46
C SER A 465 -19.04 12.88 47.55
N GLU A 466 -18.92 12.46 48.82
CA GLU A 466 -18.84 13.38 50.00
C GLU A 466 -17.68 14.42 49.92
N ASN A 467 -16.61 14.13 49.16
CA ASN A 467 -15.48 15.02 48.91
C ASN A 467 -15.23 15.26 47.41
N GLY A 468 -16.27 15.10 46.62
CA GLY A 468 -16.17 15.14 45.16
C GLY A 468 -15.76 16.51 44.61
N THR A 469 -14.97 16.51 43.59
CA THR A 469 -14.53 17.70 42.87
C THR A 469 -15.14 17.76 41.47
N HIS A 470 -15.73 18.91 41.14
CA HIS A 470 -16.24 19.15 39.81
C HIS A 470 -15.08 19.70 38.91
N ARG A 471 -14.99 19.19 37.74
CA ARG A 471 -13.97 19.61 36.74
C ARG A 471 -14.65 19.91 35.42
N PHE A 472 -14.20 20.92 34.74
CA PHE A 472 -14.62 21.16 33.37
C PHE A 472 -13.43 21.65 32.52
N LEU A 473 -13.51 21.30 31.24
CA LEU A 473 -12.55 21.69 30.20
C LEU A 473 -13.34 22.25 29.03
N ILE A 474 -12.88 23.35 28.48
CA ILE A 474 -13.38 23.87 27.21
C ILE A 474 -12.20 23.88 26.25
N GLN A 475 -12.36 23.20 25.13
CA GLN A 475 -11.38 23.21 24.05
C GLN A 475 -11.97 23.91 22.84
N TYR A 476 -11.21 24.78 22.26
CA TYR A 476 -11.52 25.40 20.97
C TYR A 476 -10.50 24.94 19.93
N ALA A 477 -10.99 24.52 18.78
CA ALA A 477 -10.17 24.22 17.62
C ALA A 477 -10.65 25.10 16.44
N ASN A 478 -9.68 25.67 15.74
CA ASN A 478 -9.91 26.41 14.49
C ASN A 478 -9.23 25.65 13.37
N ALA A 479 -10.00 25.20 12.38
CA ALA A 479 -9.48 24.48 11.22
C ALA A 479 -8.90 25.42 10.13
N MET A 480 -8.87 26.71 10.38
CA MET A 480 -8.41 27.69 9.39
C MET A 480 -6.97 28.20 9.61
N GLY A 481 -6.23 27.60 10.53
CA GLY A 481 -4.84 28.01 10.72
C GLY A 481 -4.22 27.53 11.99
#